data_ea7e2e6c9c6c3895e9eca69cac36c50e
#
_entry.id   ea7e2e6c9c6c3895e9eca69cac36c50e
#
_cell.length_a   1.000
_cell.length_b   1.000
_cell.length_c   1.000
_cell.angle_alpha   90.00
_cell.angle_beta   90.00
_cell.angle_gamma   90.00
#
_symmetry.space_group_name_H-M   'P 1'
#
loop_
_entity.id
_entity.type
_entity.pdbx_description
1 polymer ?
#
loop_
_entity_poly.entity_id
_entity_poly.type
_entity_poly.pdbx_seq_one_letter_code
_entity_poly.pdbx_strand_id
1 'polypeptide(L)'
;MCLLKTFIQIKAALGWIRKLERLKVDISSIKLNFYKDEDTEVQRLAIENPENFRLHARKLEESILKVITSLVPPEESELSTSLANSPFEIFESLRSITISGIPNLTEESIELLPMVILDDAHELKDKQFSEVERWLRDREIKIPRWLLTRIDAIGTSDLRKAISDIENEEQPGTNFERDRTIKLLQGEKRDRKQFRSIARDICRRYFSVMPAFQMRSINSIDDCLLRREPSLSGADIKALEEKNSTLISEARFSTESVESLIERIPPNLPEDVSKAVLHILLQREKRKTPQVGLFDDVYSTPENVADDEYLDEQAEITEGEDLNQDELPKKTVKSALVTGAAIQLAHLYDRPFYYGFDRLADCSSDNIEQFVSLAGSWVDELETRLLRNKPIKLDPKQQHTILMQRAKELMSEWDFPHCESVRKLIGFIAGRCVEKTLEPNAPLGEGANAFGIPQLEMDKLDEKAPELVAVIHYGIAYNAIQLKENYSCKNRAWCLFQLGGIPIVANKLTLSRGGFCEGSIRDLQESVIK
;
A
#
# COMPACT_ATOMS: atom_id res chain seq x y z
N MET A 1 5.38 21.83 27.70
CA MET A 1 4.37 20.76 27.53
C MET A 1 2.96 21.20 27.86
N CYS A 2 2.70 21.89 28.98
CA CYS A 2 1.37 22.42 29.32
C CYS A 2 0.76 23.26 28.18
N LEU A 3 1.54 24.19 27.61
CA LEU A 3 1.11 25.02 26.46
C LEU A 3 0.64 24.20 25.25
N LEU A 4 1.34 23.12 24.91
CA LEU A 4 0.99 22.28 23.75
C LEU A 4 -0.34 21.54 24.01
N LYS A 5 -0.52 20.96 25.20
CA LYS A 5 -1.77 20.30 25.60
C LYS A 5 -2.95 21.28 25.57
N THR A 6 -2.76 22.47 26.15
CA THR A 6 -3.77 23.54 26.14
C THR A 6 -4.08 23.98 24.71
N PHE A 7 -3.08 24.17 23.87
CA PHE A 7 -3.26 24.55 22.48
C PHE A 7 -4.06 23.50 21.67
N ILE A 8 -3.74 22.22 21.84
CA ILE A 8 -4.48 21.12 21.18
C ILE A 8 -5.96 21.13 21.61
N GLN A 9 -6.23 21.30 22.92
CA GLN A 9 -7.60 21.34 23.43
C GLN A 9 -8.38 22.55 22.92
N ILE A 10 -7.76 23.73 22.87
CA ILE A 10 -8.35 24.93 22.30
C ILE A 10 -8.67 24.76 20.82
N LYS A 11 -7.72 24.22 20.04
CA LYS A 11 -7.91 23.97 18.60
C LYS A 11 -9.05 23.00 18.35
N ALA A 12 -9.17 21.93 19.16
CA ALA A 12 -10.25 20.98 19.07
C ALA A 12 -11.61 21.63 19.36
N ALA A 13 -11.72 22.38 20.45
CA ALA A 13 -12.94 23.07 20.83
C ALA A 13 -13.41 24.06 19.76
N LEU A 14 -12.50 24.91 19.27
CA LEU A 14 -12.79 25.83 18.17
C LEU A 14 -13.12 25.09 16.86
N GLY A 15 -12.50 23.95 16.64
CA GLY A 15 -12.77 23.08 15.51
C GLY A 15 -14.19 22.52 15.50
N TRP A 16 -14.68 22.04 16.65
CA TRP A 16 -16.05 21.54 16.79
C TRP A 16 -17.08 22.63 16.52
N ILE A 17 -16.94 23.80 17.14
CA ILE A 17 -17.84 24.94 16.93
C ILE A 17 -17.84 25.33 15.44
N ARG A 18 -16.66 25.52 14.84
CA ARG A 18 -16.55 25.87 13.41
C ARG A 18 -17.18 24.83 12.48
N LYS A 19 -17.09 23.54 12.84
CA LYS A 19 -17.72 22.48 12.06
C LYS A 19 -19.24 22.58 12.12
N LEU A 20 -19.80 22.88 13.29
CA LEU A 20 -21.23 23.07 13.47
C LEU A 20 -21.73 24.32 12.72
N GLU A 21 -20.99 25.44 12.79
CA GLU A 21 -21.31 26.65 12.01
C GLU A 21 -21.33 26.36 10.49
N ARG A 22 -20.38 25.59 9.97
CA ARG A 22 -20.39 25.17 8.55
C ARG A 22 -21.61 24.33 8.17
N LEU A 23 -22.15 23.59 9.11
CA LEU A 23 -23.41 22.86 8.96
C LEU A 23 -24.65 23.75 9.18
N LYS A 24 -24.46 25.09 9.30
CA LYS A 24 -25.50 26.09 9.51
C LYS A 24 -26.25 25.94 10.85
N VAL A 25 -25.57 25.39 11.86
CA VAL A 25 -26.09 25.38 13.24
C VAL A 25 -25.80 26.73 13.87
N ASP A 26 -26.84 27.33 14.48
CA ASP A 26 -26.65 28.57 15.23
C ASP A 26 -25.89 28.29 16.54
N ILE A 27 -24.89 29.11 16.84
CA ILE A 27 -24.09 28.98 18.07
C ILE A 27 -24.96 29.03 19.31
N SER A 28 -25.98 29.86 19.32
CA SER A 28 -26.93 29.99 20.45
C SER A 28 -27.71 28.70 20.75
N SER A 29 -27.81 27.80 19.76
CA SER A 29 -28.48 26.49 19.90
C SER A 29 -27.57 25.39 20.43
N ILE A 30 -26.27 25.66 20.61
CA ILE A 30 -25.26 24.69 21.06
C ILE A 30 -25.18 24.72 22.58
N LYS A 31 -25.26 23.55 23.23
CA LYS A 31 -25.03 23.39 24.67
C LYS A 31 -23.90 22.38 24.90
N LEU A 32 -22.91 22.76 25.69
CA LEU A 32 -21.80 21.88 26.12
C LEU A 32 -22.22 21.21 27.45
N ASN A 33 -22.18 19.88 27.49
CA ASN A 33 -22.48 19.09 28.67
C ASN A 33 -21.21 18.49 29.26
N PHE A 34 -21.01 18.63 30.57
CA PHE A 34 -19.83 18.17 31.29
C PHE A 34 -20.14 16.97 32.18
N TYR A 35 -19.13 16.15 32.52
CA TYR A 35 -19.29 14.97 33.38
C TYR A 35 -19.54 15.32 34.84
N LYS A 36 -18.96 16.41 35.32
CA LYS A 36 -19.12 16.92 36.68
C LYS A 36 -19.36 18.42 36.60
N ASP A 37 -20.15 18.91 37.53
CA ASP A 37 -20.30 20.34 37.78
C ASP A 37 -19.05 20.85 38.54
N GLU A 38 -17.87 20.69 37.96
CA GLU A 38 -16.67 21.30 38.49
C GLU A 38 -16.71 22.77 38.13
N ASP A 39 -16.51 23.61 39.14
CA ASP A 39 -16.67 25.05 39.09
C ASP A 39 -15.44 25.74 38.43
N THR A 40 -15.00 25.19 37.27
CA THR A 40 -13.92 25.80 36.48
C THR A 40 -14.49 26.99 35.67
N GLU A 41 -13.65 28.03 35.50
CA GLU A 41 -14.01 29.23 34.72
C GLU A 41 -14.44 28.84 33.28
N VAL A 42 -13.79 27.84 32.70
CA VAL A 42 -14.08 27.33 31.35
C VAL A 42 -15.49 26.71 31.29
N GLN A 43 -15.87 25.92 32.29
CA GLN A 43 -17.19 25.30 32.34
C GLN A 43 -18.28 26.33 32.57
N ARG A 44 -18.07 27.30 33.48
CA ARG A 44 -19.03 28.40 33.71
C ARG A 44 -19.29 29.19 32.42
N LEU A 45 -18.21 29.59 31.71
CA LEU A 45 -18.34 30.31 30.44
C LEU A 45 -19.07 29.49 29.37
N ALA A 46 -18.82 28.18 29.32
CA ALA A 46 -19.44 27.29 28.34
C ALA A 46 -20.93 27.03 28.63
N ILE A 47 -21.32 26.95 29.90
CA ILE A 47 -22.70 26.76 30.33
C ILE A 47 -23.51 28.02 30.13
N GLU A 48 -22.94 29.20 30.49
CA GLU A 48 -23.62 30.47 30.40
C GLU A 48 -23.86 30.91 28.95
N ASN A 49 -22.84 30.82 28.09
CA ASN A 49 -22.96 31.24 26.71
C ASN A 49 -21.84 30.61 25.82
N PRO A 50 -22.18 29.77 24.83
CA PRO A 50 -21.23 29.17 23.90
C PRO A 50 -20.38 30.21 23.16
N GLU A 51 -20.91 31.39 22.89
CA GLU A 51 -20.16 32.49 22.24
C GLU A 51 -19.07 33.04 23.16
N ASN A 52 -19.35 33.21 24.44
CA ASN A 52 -18.35 33.65 25.43
C ASN A 52 -17.22 32.60 25.57
N PHE A 53 -17.60 31.32 25.56
CA PHE A 53 -16.63 30.22 25.53
C PHE A 53 -15.72 30.30 24.29
N ARG A 54 -16.32 30.49 23.11
CA ARG A 54 -15.55 30.68 21.85
C ARG A 54 -14.60 31.85 21.91
N LEU A 55 -15.07 33.00 22.41
CA LEU A 55 -14.23 34.20 22.56
C LEU A 55 -13.10 33.98 23.55
N HIS A 56 -13.34 33.29 24.65
CA HIS A 56 -12.31 32.93 25.63
C HIS A 56 -11.26 32.01 25.01
N ALA A 57 -11.69 30.95 24.33
CA ALA A 57 -10.80 30.03 23.62
C ALA A 57 -9.93 30.74 22.58
N ARG A 58 -10.49 31.70 21.82
CA ARG A 58 -9.72 32.51 20.86
C ARG A 58 -8.68 33.40 21.54
N LYS A 59 -9.02 34.06 22.64
CA LYS A 59 -8.08 34.89 23.40
C LYS A 59 -6.89 34.06 23.91
N LEU A 60 -7.15 32.85 24.42
CA LEU A 60 -6.10 31.94 24.85
C LEU A 60 -5.25 31.47 23.66
N GLU A 61 -5.87 31.14 22.53
CA GLU A 61 -5.17 30.81 21.29
C GLU A 61 -4.21 31.91 20.85
N GLU A 62 -4.69 33.17 20.81
CA GLU A 62 -3.89 34.33 20.46
C GLU A 62 -2.72 34.54 21.44
N SER A 63 -2.96 34.33 22.73
CA SER A 63 -1.90 34.45 23.76
C SER A 63 -0.81 33.38 23.54
N ILE A 64 -1.18 32.13 23.26
CA ILE A 64 -0.24 31.05 22.97
C ILE A 64 0.53 31.34 21.67
N LEU A 65 -0.18 31.78 20.62
CA LEU A 65 0.46 32.13 19.36
C LEU A 65 1.48 33.28 19.50
N LYS A 66 1.17 34.30 20.31
CA LYS A 66 2.13 35.39 20.61
C LYS A 66 3.41 34.85 21.25
N VAL A 67 3.29 33.86 22.14
CA VAL A 67 4.45 33.20 22.75
C VAL A 67 5.26 32.43 21.70
N ILE A 68 4.60 31.66 20.86
CA ILE A 68 5.25 30.80 19.84
C ILE A 68 5.95 31.67 18.76
N THR A 69 5.35 32.81 18.40
CA THR A 69 5.86 33.69 17.34
C THR A 69 6.80 34.80 17.85
N SER A 70 7.01 34.91 19.16
CA SER A 70 7.90 35.93 19.73
C SER A 70 9.37 35.63 19.36
N LEU A 71 10.10 36.69 18.94
CA LEU A 71 11.53 36.60 18.63
C LEU A 71 12.38 36.31 19.88
N VAL A 72 11.90 36.71 21.04
CA VAL A 72 12.53 36.44 22.34
C VAL A 72 11.51 35.59 23.13
N PRO A 73 11.84 34.35 23.51
CA PRO A 73 10.95 33.55 24.34
C PRO A 73 10.66 34.29 25.65
N PRO A 74 9.39 34.39 26.08
CA PRO A 74 9.09 35.00 27.39
C PRO A 74 9.66 34.13 28.51
N GLU A 75 9.94 34.73 29.65
CA GLU A 75 10.42 34.03 30.83
C GLU A 75 9.35 33.02 31.33
N GLU A 76 9.79 31.91 31.88
CA GLU A 76 8.90 30.83 32.38
C GLU A 76 7.93 31.36 33.45
N SER A 77 8.35 32.36 34.22
CA SER A 77 7.52 33.09 35.20
C SER A 77 6.36 33.86 34.57
N GLU A 78 6.54 34.42 33.38
CA GLU A 78 5.50 35.17 32.66
C GLU A 78 4.47 34.21 32.03
N LEU A 79 4.94 33.05 31.58
CA LEU A 79 4.09 31.97 31.02
C LEU A 79 3.20 31.32 32.07
N SER A 80 3.74 31.11 33.27
CA SER A 80 3.02 30.44 34.36
C SER A 80 1.89 31.31 34.95
N THR A 81 2.03 32.65 34.95
CA THR A 81 1.03 33.53 35.55
C THR A 81 -0.23 33.73 34.71
N SER A 82 -0.11 33.70 33.38
CA SER A 82 -1.27 33.93 32.49
C SER A 82 -2.02 32.65 32.05
N LEU A 83 -1.33 31.50 32.05
CA LEU A 83 -1.88 30.22 31.54
C LEU A 83 -2.09 29.16 32.62
N ALA A 84 -1.41 29.25 33.77
CA ALA A 84 -1.52 28.29 34.87
C ALA A 84 -2.74 28.51 35.77
N ASN A 85 -3.37 29.68 35.75
CA ASN A 85 -4.50 29.99 36.61
C ASN A 85 -5.86 29.51 36.06
N SER A 86 -5.91 28.99 34.84
CA SER A 86 -7.12 28.44 34.24
C SER A 86 -6.74 27.40 33.18
N PRO A 87 -6.42 26.16 33.58
CA PRO A 87 -6.15 25.09 32.63
C PRO A 87 -7.39 24.85 31.76
N PHE A 88 -7.20 24.90 30.44
CA PHE A 88 -8.25 24.61 29.48
C PHE A 88 -8.35 23.08 29.31
N GLU A 89 -8.99 22.40 30.29
CA GLU A 89 -9.07 20.93 30.42
C GLU A 89 -10.40 20.41 29.89
N ILE A 90 -10.64 20.62 28.59
CA ILE A 90 -11.92 20.22 27.99
C ILE A 90 -11.97 18.73 27.64
N PHE A 91 -10.83 18.08 27.46
CA PHE A 91 -10.79 16.65 27.11
C PHE A 91 -11.14 15.75 28.29
N GLU A 92 -10.88 16.21 29.49
CA GLU A 92 -11.18 15.51 30.73
C GLU A 92 -12.62 15.75 31.21
N SER A 93 -13.18 16.91 30.90
CA SER A 93 -14.44 17.37 31.46
C SER A 93 -15.65 17.26 30.53
N LEU A 94 -15.49 17.46 29.22
CA LEU A 94 -16.59 17.48 28.27
C LEU A 94 -17.16 16.09 28.01
N ARG A 95 -18.47 15.94 28.16
CA ARG A 95 -19.23 14.71 27.90
C ARG A 95 -19.80 14.67 26.49
N SER A 96 -20.56 15.73 26.14
CA SER A 96 -21.29 15.77 24.88
C SER A 96 -21.60 17.20 24.48
N ILE A 97 -22.01 17.37 23.23
CA ILE A 97 -22.50 18.64 22.68
C ILE A 97 -23.96 18.43 22.24
N THR A 98 -24.90 19.15 22.84
CA THR A 98 -26.30 19.11 22.44
C THR A 98 -26.59 20.26 21.48
N ILE A 99 -27.32 19.97 20.42
CA ILE A 99 -27.80 20.95 19.44
C ILE A 99 -29.32 20.91 19.46
N SER A 100 -29.98 22.07 19.59
CA SER A 100 -31.42 22.21 19.54
C SER A 100 -31.88 23.06 18.35
N GLY A 101 -33.12 22.89 17.93
CA GLY A 101 -33.72 23.75 16.89
C GLY A 101 -33.22 23.52 15.45
N ILE A 102 -32.81 22.30 15.09
CA ILE A 102 -32.46 22.00 13.71
C ILE A 102 -33.73 21.89 12.85
N PRO A 103 -33.88 22.69 11.79
CA PRO A 103 -35.02 22.60 10.89
C PRO A 103 -35.12 21.21 10.23
N ASN A 104 -36.33 20.65 10.20
CA ASN A 104 -36.64 19.33 9.59
C ASN A 104 -36.19 18.08 10.36
N LEU A 105 -35.81 18.17 11.62
CA LEU A 105 -35.62 17.02 12.49
C LEU A 105 -36.86 16.76 13.35
N THR A 106 -37.20 15.47 13.51
CA THR A 106 -38.35 15.03 14.35
C THR A 106 -38.03 15.09 15.83
N GLU A 107 -36.78 15.23 16.22
CA GLU A 107 -36.29 15.33 17.59
C GLU A 107 -36.05 16.80 17.98
N GLU A 108 -36.42 17.19 19.19
CA GLU A 108 -36.23 18.55 19.71
C GLU A 108 -34.72 18.90 19.86
N SER A 109 -33.86 17.92 20.08
CA SER A 109 -32.43 18.10 20.22
C SER A 109 -31.64 16.85 19.85
N ILE A 110 -30.40 17.04 19.40
CA ILE A 110 -29.45 15.97 19.09
C ILE A 110 -28.26 16.06 20.05
N GLU A 111 -27.88 14.95 20.66
CA GLU A 111 -26.67 14.83 21.46
C GLU A 111 -25.52 14.27 20.59
N LEU A 112 -24.44 15.03 20.43
CA LEU A 112 -23.24 14.65 19.68
C LEU A 112 -22.10 14.31 20.64
N LEU A 113 -21.37 13.24 20.35
CA LEU A 113 -20.14 12.89 21.06
C LEU A 113 -18.96 13.59 20.35
N PRO A 114 -18.25 14.50 21.05
CA PRO A 114 -17.07 15.13 20.49
C PRO A 114 -15.95 14.12 20.29
N MET A 115 -15.25 14.21 19.17
CA MET A 115 -14.10 13.37 18.85
C MET A 115 -12.94 14.24 18.41
N VAL A 116 -11.74 13.82 18.71
CA VAL A 116 -10.50 14.50 18.28
C VAL A 116 -9.69 13.56 17.39
N ILE A 117 -9.27 14.10 16.25
CA ILE A 117 -8.31 13.45 15.34
C ILE A 117 -7.12 14.39 15.26
N LEU A 118 -5.98 13.96 15.79
CA LEU A 118 -4.70 14.64 15.63
C LEU A 118 -4.02 14.05 14.41
N ASP A 119 -4.12 14.77 13.31
CA ASP A 119 -3.51 14.40 12.04
C ASP A 119 -2.08 14.91 11.96
N ASP A 120 -1.26 14.26 11.14
CA ASP A 120 0.15 14.61 10.91
C ASP A 120 1.00 14.72 12.20
N ALA A 121 0.74 13.86 13.18
CA ALA A 121 1.46 13.90 14.45
C ALA A 121 2.97 13.67 14.30
N HIS A 122 3.43 13.14 13.18
CA HIS A 122 4.85 12.99 12.84
C HIS A 122 5.59 14.34 12.63
N GLU A 123 4.87 15.43 12.42
CA GLU A 123 5.44 16.79 12.36
C GLU A 123 5.90 17.30 13.74
N LEU A 124 5.47 16.66 14.83
CA LEU A 124 5.94 16.98 16.17
C LEU A 124 7.39 16.49 16.35
N LYS A 125 8.19 17.25 17.10
CA LYS A 125 9.51 16.79 17.52
C LYS A 125 9.37 15.54 18.41
N ASP A 126 10.32 14.62 18.38
CA ASP A 126 10.28 13.33 19.08
C ASP A 126 9.82 13.43 20.54
N LYS A 127 10.35 14.40 21.30
CA LYS A 127 9.94 14.67 22.68
C LYS A 127 8.48 15.12 22.79
N GLN A 128 8.03 15.97 21.87
CA GLN A 128 6.65 16.46 21.84
C GLN A 128 5.69 15.32 21.47
N PHE A 129 6.06 14.52 20.46
CA PHE A 129 5.29 13.35 20.05
C PHE A 129 5.12 12.37 21.22
N SER A 130 6.21 11.94 21.84
CA SER A 130 6.18 11.00 22.98
C SER A 130 5.35 11.52 24.15
N GLU A 131 5.39 12.81 24.43
CA GLU A 131 4.64 13.43 25.52
C GLU A 131 3.14 13.60 25.17
N VAL A 132 2.80 13.92 23.92
CA VAL A 132 1.41 13.98 23.44
C VAL A 132 0.81 12.57 23.45
N GLU A 133 1.55 11.59 22.95
CA GLU A 133 1.12 10.19 22.95
C GLU A 133 0.88 9.69 24.37
N ARG A 134 1.81 9.95 25.32
CA ARG A 134 1.63 9.58 26.73
C ARG A 134 0.39 10.25 27.31
N TRP A 135 0.21 11.56 27.11
CA TRP A 135 -0.96 12.29 27.58
C TRP A 135 -2.26 11.74 27.01
N LEU A 136 -2.32 11.46 25.72
CA LEU A 136 -3.52 10.92 25.10
C LEU A 136 -3.89 9.51 25.63
N ARG A 137 -2.96 8.77 26.25
CA ARG A 137 -3.24 7.49 26.94
C ARG A 137 -3.87 7.69 28.31
N ASP A 138 -3.91 8.92 28.82
CA ASP A 138 -4.43 9.19 30.15
C ASP A 138 -5.90 8.80 30.24
N ARG A 139 -6.27 8.10 31.31
CA ARG A 139 -7.65 7.64 31.58
C ARG A 139 -8.58 8.75 32.01
N GLU A 140 -8.03 9.88 32.42
CA GLU A 140 -8.81 11.06 32.76
C GLU A 140 -9.44 11.68 31.50
N ILE A 141 -8.81 11.55 30.33
CA ILE A 141 -9.38 11.98 29.06
C ILE A 141 -10.59 11.12 28.71
N LYS A 142 -11.75 11.75 28.59
CA LYS A 142 -13.03 11.10 28.31
C LYS A 142 -13.45 11.14 26.84
N ILE A 143 -12.81 12.01 26.04
CA ILE A 143 -13.15 12.21 24.63
C ILE A 143 -12.51 11.10 23.79
N PRO A 144 -13.24 10.45 22.85
CA PRO A 144 -12.68 9.61 21.81
C PRO A 144 -11.60 10.35 21.02
N ARG A 145 -10.46 9.70 20.81
CA ARG A 145 -9.28 10.33 20.19
C ARG A 145 -8.51 9.39 19.30
N TRP A 146 -8.09 9.91 18.17
CA TRP A 146 -7.20 9.26 17.24
C TRP A 146 -5.96 10.10 17.05
N LEU A 147 -4.81 9.45 17.07
CA LEU A 147 -3.51 10.03 16.71
C LEU A 147 -3.09 9.40 15.39
N LEU A 148 -3.10 10.18 14.32
CA LEU A 148 -2.69 9.72 13.00
C LEU A 148 -1.23 10.13 12.79
N THR A 149 -0.44 9.16 12.42
CA THR A 149 0.98 9.38 12.19
C THR A 149 1.46 8.52 11.03
N ARG A 150 2.60 8.87 10.45
CA ARG A 150 3.26 8.03 9.46
C ARG A 150 3.98 6.87 10.16
N ILE A 151 4.19 5.80 9.42
CA ILE A 151 4.83 4.58 9.93
C ILE A 151 6.27 4.87 10.40
N ASP A 152 6.97 5.80 9.74
CA ASP A 152 8.35 6.19 10.08
C ASP A 152 8.50 6.86 11.46
N ALA A 153 7.42 7.39 12.02
CA ALA A 153 7.39 7.94 13.37
C ALA A 153 7.12 6.91 14.47
N ILE A 154 6.80 5.66 14.10
CA ILE A 154 6.57 4.56 15.03
C ILE A 154 7.88 3.78 15.22
N GLY A 155 8.21 3.39 16.45
CA GLY A 155 9.40 2.56 16.71
C GLY A 155 9.32 1.21 15.98
N THR A 156 10.48 0.70 15.53
CA THR A 156 10.56 -0.56 14.76
C THR A 156 9.93 -1.74 15.48
N SER A 157 10.09 -1.82 16.82
CA SER A 157 9.47 -2.88 17.64
C SER A 157 7.94 -2.80 17.65
N ASP A 158 7.39 -1.59 17.71
CA ASP A 158 5.94 -1.38 17.73
C ASP A 158 5.34 -1.64 16.34
N LEU A 159 6.07 -1.28 15.28
CA LEU A 159 5.68 -1.59 13.91
C LEU A 159 5.63 -3.10 13.66
N ARG A 160 6.66 -3.85 14.08
CA ARG A 160 6.67 -5.31 13.92
C ARG A 160 5.54 -5.97 14.69
N LYS A 161 5.26 -5.52 15.92
CA LYS A 161 4.10 -6.01 16.69
C LYS A 161 2.79 -5.71 15.95
N ALA A 162 2.60 -4.49 15.44
CA ALA A 162 1.39 -4.12 14.72
C ALA A 162 1.17 -4.99 13.46
N ILE A 163 2.25 -5.33 12.74
CA ILE A 163 2.18 -6.23 11.58
C ILE A 163 1.82 -7.66 12.02
N SER A 164 2.45 -8.18 13.09
CA SER A 164 2.18 -9.54 13.57
C SER A 164 0.78 -9.69 14.18
N ASP A 165 0.26 -8.64 14.83
CA ASP A 165 -1.10 -8.65 15.39
C ASP A 165 -2.17 -8.69 14.29
N ILE A 166 -1.91 -8.05 13.15
CA ILE A 166 -2.80 -8.10 11.98
C ILE A 166 -2.88 -9.53 11.40
N GLU A 167 -1.76 -10.26 11.41
CA GLU A 167 -1.73 -11.65 10.90
C GLU A 167 -2.34 -12.66 11.89
N ASN A 168 -2.41 -12.32 13.18
CA ASN A 168 -2.85 -13.21 14.27
C ASN A 168 -4.23 -12.87 14.87
N GLU A 169 -5.12 -12.22 14.14
CA GLU A 169 -6.47 -11.85 14.63
C GLU A 169 -7.31 -13.01 15.19
N GLU A 170 -6.90 -14.26 15.02
CA GLU A 170 -7.62 -15.45 15.49
C GLU A 170 -7.16 -16.00 16.85
N GLN A 171 -6.18 -15.39 17.53
CA GLN A 171 -5.74 -15.85 18.84
C GLN A 171 -6.29 -14.99 19.98
N PRO A 172 -7.27 -15.49 20.76
CA PRO A 172 -7.72 -14.81 21.97
C PRO A 172 -6.59 -14.85 23.02
N GLY A 173 -6.05 -13.70 23.36
CA GLY A 173 -5.04 -13.55 24.43
C GLY A 173 -3.75 -12.85 24.05
N THR A 174 -3.56 -12.41 22.82
CA THR A 174 -2.45 -11.54 22.44
C THR A 174 -2.59 -10.17 23.11
N ASN A 175 -1.53 -9.73 23.75
CA ASN A 175 -1.40 -8.54 24.57
C ASN A 175 -1.72 -7.26 23.79
N PHE A 176 -3.01 -6.91 23.64
CA PHE A 176 -3.36 -5.53 23.38
C PHE A 176 -2.80 -4.69 24.51
N GLU A 177 -1.97 -3.70 24.20
CA GLU A 177 -1.65 -2.69 25.20
C GLU A 177 -3.00 -2.08 25.66
N ARG A 178 -3.31 -2.25 26.93
CA ARG A 178 -4.61 -1.96 27.55
C ARG A 178 -5.13 -0.55 27.31
N ASP A 179 -4.25 0.36 26.91
CA ASP A 179 -4.50 1.78 26.85
C ASP A 179 -4.41 2.39 25.43
N ARG A 180 -4.01 1.60 24.41
CA ARG A 180 -4.00 2.01 22.99
C ARG A 180 -4.19 0.82 22.07
N THR A 181 -4.73 1.08 20.88
CA THR A 181 -4.74 0.13 19.77
C THR A 181 -4.07 0.78 18.57
N ILE A 182 -3.07 0.12 18.00
CA ILE A 182 -2.45 0.55 16.74
C ILE A 182 -3.23 -0.11 15.61
N LYS A 183 -3.70 0.71 14.66
CA LYS A 183 -4.35 0.25 13.43
C LYS A 183 -3.53 0.73 12.24
N LEU A 184 -2.96 -0.21 11.49
CA LEU A 184 -2.35 0.11 10.22
C LEU A 184 -3.47 0.29 9.19
N LEU A 185 -3.57 1.49 8.64
CA LEU A 185 -4.56 1.78 7.59
C LEU A 185 -4.16 1.17 6.24
N GLN A 186 -2.92 0.69 6.15
CA GLN A 186 -2.34 0.11 4.96
C GLN A 186 -1.82 -1.30 5.30
N GLY A 187 -2.24 -2.33 4.57
CA GLY A 187 -1.68 -3.67 4.69
C GLY A 187 -2.52 -4.73 5.40
N GLU A 188 -3.64 -4.40 6.03
CA GLU A 188 -4.63 -5.42 6.41
C GLU A 188 -5.15 -6.13 5.15
N LYS A 189 -5.67 -7.35 5.27
CA LYS A 189 -6.14 -8.20 4.16
C LYS A 189 -6.48 -7.38 2.92
N ARG A 190 -5.61 -7.39 1.91
CA ARG A 190 -5.76 -6.58 0.70
C ARG A 190 -7.11 -6.87 0.05
N ASP A 191 -8.12 -6.11 0.35
CA ASP A 191 -9.34 -6.08 -0.44
C ASP A 191 -9.12 -5.16 -1.65
N ARG A 192 -8.47 -5.73 -2.67
CA ARG A 192 -8.23 -5.04 -3.95
C ARG A 192 -9.52 -4.47 -4.54
N LYS A 193 -10.66 -5.15 -4.36
CA LYS A 193 -11.95 -4.68 -4.85
C LYS A 193 -12.36 -3.39 -4.16
N GLN A 194 -12.20 -3.35 -2.83
CA GLN A 194 -12.49 -2.16 -2.04
C GLN A 194 -11.56 -1.00 -2.41
N PHE A 195 -10.25 -1.24 -2.50
CA PHE A 195 -9.29 -0.21 -2.88
C PHE A 195 -9.54 0.32 -4.29
N ARG A 196 -9.79 -0.55 -5.28
CA ARG A 196 -10.16 -0.15 -6.64
C ARG A 196 -11.44 0.71 -6.66
N SER A 197 -12.41 0.44 -5.78
CA SER A 197 -13.62 1.25 -5.62
C SER A 197 -13.31 2.64 -5.08
N ILE A 198 -12.48 2.72 -4.03
CA ILE A 198 -12.01 4.00 -3.45
C ILE A 198 -11.23 4.80 -4.49
N ALA A 199 -10.33 4.15 -5.23
CA ALA A 199 -9.54 4.76 -6.29
C ALA A 199 -10.42 5.35 -7.41
N ARG A 200 -11.50 4.65 -7.81
CA ARG A 200 -12.48 5.19 -8.77
C ARG A 200 -13.22 6.40 -8.22
N ASP A 201 -13.60 6.38 -6.97
CA ASP A 201 -14.26 7.52 -6.32
C ASP A 201 -13.36 8.75 -6.25
N ILE A 202 -12.09 8.55 -5.92
CA ILE A 202 -11.06 9.60 -5.93
C ILE A 202 -10.97 10.21 -7.33
N CYS A 203 -10.78 9.39 -8.37
CA CYS A 203 -10.72 9.88 -9.76
C CYS A 203 -11.97 10.66 -10.16
N ARG A 204 -13.17 10.16 -9.87
CA ARG A 204 -14.43 10.87 -10.19
C ARG A 204 -14.49 12.24 -9.53
N ARG A 205 -14.10 12.35 -8.27
CA ARG A 205 -14.07 13.64 -7.55
C ARG A 205 -13.09 14.61 -8.18
N TYR A 206 -11.87 14.17 -8.53
CA TYR A 206 -10.91 15.03 -9.22
C TYR A 206 -11.44 15.47 -10.59
N PHE A 207 -11.96 14.56 -11.42
CA PHE A 207 -12.52 14.91 -12.73
C PHE A 207 -13.71 15.85 -12.62
N SER A 208 -14.53 15.76 -11.55
CA SER A 208 -15.66 16.65 -11.31
C SER A 208 -15.28 18.11 -11.02
N VAL A 209 -14.04 18.38 -10.66
CA VAL A 209 -13.54 19.74 -10.41
C VAL A 209 -12.58 20.25 -11.48
N MET A 210 -12.31 19.46 -12.54
CA MET A 210 -11.44 19.82 -13.66
C MET A 210 -12.25 20.34 -14.86
N PRO A 211 -12.33 21.67 -15.09
CA PRO A 211 -13.21 22.25 -16.11
C PRO A 211 -12.93 21.73 -17.53
N ALA A 212 -11.65 21.46 -17.84
CA ALA A 212 -11.21 21.02 -19.16
C ALA A 212 -11.82 19.68 -19.57
N PHE A 213 -12.01 18.76 -18.63
CA PHE A 213 -12.66 17.46 -18.89
C PHE A 213 -14.19 17.55 -18.81
N GLN A 214 -14.71 18.38 -17.90
CA GLN A 214 -16.17 18.60 -17.79
C GLN A 214 -16.79 19.16 -19.07
N MET A 215 -16.14 20.13 -19.72
CA MET A 215 -16.59 20.70 -21.01
C MET A 215 -16.74 19.64 -22.13
N ARG A 216 -16.10 18.47 -21.94
CA ARG A 216 -16.15 17.36 -22.90
C ARG A 216 -16.93 16.15 -22.39
N SER A 217 -17.67 16.32 -21.29
CA SER A 217 -18.45 15.25 -20.63
C SER A 217 -17.62 14.03 -20.24
N ILE A 218 -16.34 14.23 -19.88
CA ILE A 218 -15.44 13.18 -19.38
C ILE A 218 -15.52 13.23 -17.85
N ASN A 219 -16.07 12.16 -17.25
CA ASN A 219 -16.34 12.10 -15.82
C ASN A 219 -15.38 11.18 -15.06
N SER A 220 -14.59 10.39 -15.76
CA SER A 220 -13.68 9.41 -15.19
C SER A 220 -12.49 9.19 -16.10
N ILE A 221 -11.36 8.80 -15.51
CA ILE A 221 -10.19 8.37 -16.25
C ILE A 221 -10.48 7.14 -17.14
N ASP A 222 -11.37 6.24 -16.68
CA ASP A 222 -11.82 5.07 -17.45
C ASP A 222 -12.37 5.43 -18.83
N ASP A 223 -13.04 6.60 -18.94
CA ASP A 223 -13.59 7.10 -20.21
C ASP A 223 -12.49 7.40 -21.23
N CYS A 224 -11.25 7.57 -20.76
CA CYS A 224 -10.08 7.91 -21.55
C CYS A 224 -9.18 6.73 -21.87
N LEU A 225 -9.44 5.55 -21.34
CA LEU A 225 -8.60 4.35 -21.54
C LEU A 225 -9.14 3.49 -22.68
N LEU A 226 -8.29 3.18 -23.66
CA LEU A 226 -8.60 2.18 -24.67
C LEU A 226 -8.35 0.79 -24.08
N ARG A 227 -9.37 -0.06 -24.18
CA ARG A 227 -9.35 -1.45 -23.66
C ARG A 227 -8.97 -2.47 -24.74
N ARG A 228 -8.30 -2.03 -25.81
CA ARG A 228 -7.83 -2.96 -26.83
C ARG A 228 -6.73 -3.84 -26.24
N GLU A 229 -6.87 -5.14 -26.42
CA GLU A 229 -5.85 -6.09 -25.99
C GLU A 229 -4.54 -5.86 -26.77
N PRO A 230 -3.38 -5.70 -26.09
CA PRO A 230 -2.12 -5.52 -26.79
C PRO A 230 -1.69 -6.82 -27.46
N SER A 231 -1.07 -6.69 -28.62
CA SER A 231 -0.46 -7.78 -29.36
C SER A 231 0.94 -7.36 -29.81
N LEU A 232 1.84 -8.31 -29.94
CA LEU A 232 3.17 -8.11 -30.51
C LEU A 232 3.09 -7.76 -31.99
N SER A 233 4.19 -7.24 -32.52
CA SER A 233 4.32 -7.08 -33.98
C SER A 233 4.35 -8.43 -34.69
N GLY A 234 3.94 -8.49 -35.95
CA GLY A 234 4.00 -9.72 -36.73
C GLY A 234 5.45 -10.29 -36.86
N ALA A 235 6.46 -9.44 -36.78
CA ALA A 235 7.87 -9.85 -36.79
C ALA A 235 8.24 -10.56 -35.47
N ASP A 236 7.81 -10.01 -34.32
CA ASP A 236 8.10 -10.59 -33.00
C ASP A 236 7.35 -11.91 -32.80
N ILE A 237 6.10 -12.00 -33.31
CA ILE A 237 5.32 -13.24 -33.28
C ILE A 237 6.04 -14.34 -34.08
N LYS A 238 6.55 -14.01 -35.28
CA LYS A 238 7.33 -14.96 -36.09
C LYS A 238 8.62 -15.39 -35.39
N ALA A 239 9.34 -14.44 -34.79
CA ALA A 239 10.54 -14.76 -34.04
C ALA A 239 10.26 -15.73 -32.85
N LEU A 240 9.12 -15.59 -32.20
CA LEU A 240 8.69 -16.50 -31.13
C LEU A 240 8.29 -17.88 -31.69
N GLU A 241 7.65 -17.95 -32.86
CA GLU A 241 7.38 -19.20 -33.56
C GLU A 241 8.64 -19.94 -33.98
N GLU A 242 9.62 -19.21 -34.52
CA GLU A 242 10.93 -19.78 -34.88
C GLU A 242 11.65 -20.35 -33.66
N LYS A 243 11.61 -19.65 -32.53
CA LYS A 243 12.16 -20.18 -31.25
C LYS A 243 11.46 -21.47 -30.82
N ASN A 244 10.15 -21.53 -30.92
CA ASN A 244 9.37 -22.73 -30.57
C ASN A 244 9.71 -23.88 -31.52
N SER A 245 9.78 -23.62 -32.83
CA SER A 245 10.13 -24.62 -33.84
C SER A 245 11.56 -25.17 -33.66
N THR A 246 12.50 -24.29 -33.35
CA THR A 246 13.88 -24.67 -33.02
C THR A 246 13.92 -25.58 -31.78
N LEU A 247 13.19 -25.19 -30.71
CA LEU A 247 13.13 -25.96 -29.47
C LEU A 247 12.51 -27.34 -29.69
N ILE A 248 11.43 -27.44 -30.50
CA ILE A 248 10.79 -28.69 -30.86
C ILE A 248 11.77 -29.61 -31.59
N SER A 249 12.52 -29.08 -32.56
CA SER A 249 13.48 -29.85 -33.35
C SER A 249 14.70 -30.29 -32.52
N GLU A 250 15.26 -29.41 -31.69
CA GLU A 250 16.41 -29.72 -30.83
C GLU A 250 16.06 -30.80 -29.78
N ALA A 251 14.90 -30.67 -29.13
CA ALA A 251 14.46 -31.60 -28.11
C ALA A 251 13.81 -32.88 -28.71
N ARG A 252 13.63 -32.94 -30.03
CA ARG A 252 13.03 -34.08 -30.77
C ARG A 252 11.65 -34.43 -30.26
N PHE A 253 10.80 -33.45 -29.96
CA PHE A 253 9.43 -33.68 -29.56
C PHE A 253 8.62 -34.34 -30.68
N SER A 254 7.80 -35.35 -30.34
CA SER A 254 6.84 -35.91 -31.27
C SER A 254 5.69 -34.94 -31.54
N THR A 255 5.04 -35.08 -32.71
CA THR A 255 3.88 -34.26 -33.06
C THR A 255 2.76 -34.41 -32.04
N GLU A 256 2.50 -35.62 -31.58
CA GLU A 256 1.50 -35.94 -30.56
C GLU A 256 1.79 -35.25 -29.22
N SER A 257 3.07 -35.19 -28.80
CA SER A 257 3.48 -34.48 -27.59
C SER A 257 3.22 -32.97 -27.70
N VAL A 258 3.53 -32.36 -28.85
CA VAL A 258 3.31 -30.94 -29.09
C VAL A 258 1.81 -30.63 -29.14
N GLU A 259 1.01 -31.43 -29.81
CA GLU A 259 -0.46 -31.30 -29.87
C GLU A 259 -1.07 -31.39 -28.47
N SER A 260 -0.64 -32.34 -27.64
CA SER A 260 -1.07 -32.46 -26.25
C SER A 260 -0.75 -31.22 -25.40
N LEU A 261 0.39 -30.54 -25.64
CA LEU A 261 0.74 -29.28 -24.96
C LEU A 261 -0.14 -28.12 -25.44
N ILE A 262 -0.45 -28.07 -26.75
CA ILE A 262 -1.32 -27.02 -27.32
C ILE A 262 -2.75 -27.16 -26.77
N GLU A 263 -3.30 -28.38 -26.63
CA GLU A 263 -4.62 -28.62 -26.07
C GLU A 263 -4.77 -28.11 -24.62
N ARG A 264 -3.67 -27.99 -23.89
CA ARG A 264 -3.64 -27.42 -22.52
C ARG A 264 -3.75 -25.93 -22.45
N ILE A 265 -3.53 -25.22 -23.56
CA ILE A 265 -3.55 -23.76 -23.64
C ILE A 265 -5.01 -23.29 -23.76
N PRO A 266 -5.47 -22.33 -22.92
CA PRO A 266 -6.82 -21.78 -23.05
C PRO A 266 -7.06 -21.19 -24.44
N PRO A 267 -8.19 -21.48 -25.10
CA PRO A 267 -8.44 -21.10 -26.51
C PRO A 267 -8.64 -19.59 -26.72
N ASN A 268 -8.98 -18.85 -25.67
CA ASN A 268 -9.33 -17.42 -25.74
C ASN A 268 -8.13 -16.48 -25.47
N LEU A 269 -6.90 -17.01 -25.44
CA LEU A 269 -5.72 -16.17 -25.24
C LEU A 269 -5.30 -15.47 -26.53
N PRO A 270 -4.69 -14.26 -26.41
CA PRO A 270 -4.01 -13.63 -27.54
C PRO A 270 -2.95 -14.56 -28.15
N GLU A 271 -2.78 -14.46 -29.45
CA GLU A 271 -1.88 -15.33 -30.19
C GLU A 271 -0.42 -15.30 -29.66
N ASP A 272 0.08 -14.11 -29.33
CA ASP A 272 1.43 -13.92 -28.80
C ASP A 272 1.59 -14.57 -27.40
N VAL A 273 0.57 -14.43 -26.54
CA VAL A 273 0.55 -15.05 -25.21
C VAL A 273 0.46 -16.57 -25.33
N SER A 274 -0.42 -17.10 -26.21
CA SER A 274 -0.53 -18.54 -26.46
C SER A 274 0.80 -19.15 -26.88
N LYS A 275 1.56 -18.48 -27.79
CA LYS A 275 2.87 -18.94 -28.24
C LYS A 275 3.93 -18.87 -27.14
N ALA A 276 3.87 -17.86 -26.26
CA ALA A 276 4.75 -17.78 -25.10
C ALA A 276 4.44 -18.86 -24.05
N VAL A 277 3.16 -19.15 -23.80
CA VAL A 277 2.76 -20.28 -22.93
C VAL A 277 3.28 -21.59 -23.51
N LEU A 278 3.12 -21.82 -24.82
CA LEU A 278 3.66 -23.00 -25.49
C LEU A 278 5.18 -23.11 -25.28
N HIS A 279 5.91 -21.98 -25.43
CA HIS A 279 7.35 -21.95 -25.19
C HIS A 279 7.71 -22.45 -23.79
N ILE A 280 7.03 -21.93 -22.76
CA ILE A 280 7.25 -22.34 -21.37
C ILE A 280 6.95 -23.84 -21.18
N LEU A 281 5.85 -24.33 -21.75
CA LEU A 281 5.48 -25.76 -21.66
C LEU A 281 6.52 -26.66 -22.32
N LEU A 282 7.03 -26.27 -23.49
CA LEU A 282 8.12 -27.01 -24.17
C LEU A 282 9.40 -27.03 -23.33
N GLN A 283 9.74 -25.91 -22.69
CA GLN A 283 10.91 -25.84 -21.79
C GLN A 283 10.76 -26.72 -20.55
N ARG A 284 9.55 -26.79 -19.99
CA ARG A 284 9.23 -27.70 -18.87
C ARG A 284 9.37 -29.16 -19.28
N GLU A 285 8.83 -29.53 -20.43
CA GLU A 285 8.87 -30.89 -20.92
C GLU A 285 10.31 -31.32 -21.29
N LYS A 286 11.11 -30.44 -21.91
CA LYS A 286 12.53 -30.68 -22.19
C LYS A 286 13.33 -31.03 -20.92
N ARG A 287 12.98 -30.41 -19.77
CA ARG A 287 13.63 -30.71 -18.48
C ARG A 287 13.23 -32.07 -17.90
N LYS A 288 12.01 -32.54 -18.17
CA LYS A 288 11.53 -33.86 -17.71
C LYS A 288 12.16 -35.01 -18.47
N THR A 289 12.56 -34.78 -19.74
CA THR A 289 13.20 -35.80 -20.54
C THR A 289 14.66 -35.93 -20.11
N PRO A 290 15.10 -37.05 -19.49
CA PRO A 290 16.50 -37.21 -19.09
C PRO A 290 17.36 -37.10 -20.34
N GLN A 291 18.34 -36.21 -20.33
CA GLN A 291 19.42 -36.26 -21.31
C GLN A 291 20.18 -37.55 -21.04
N VAL A 292 19.98 -38.55 -21.86
CA VAL A 292 20.82 -39.77 -21.87
C VAL A 292 22.21 -39.35 -22.38
N GLY A 293 22.99 -38.82 -21.46
CA GLY A 293 24.43 -38.63 -21.68
C GLY A 293 25.11 -39.97 -21.71
N LEU A 294 25.91 -40.22 -22.73
CA LEU A 294 26.60 -41.51 -22.98
C LEU A 294 27.63 -41.88 -21.87
N PHE A 295 27.71 -41.11 -20.77
CA PHE A 295 28.74 -41.28 -19.71
C PHE A 295 28.24 -41.05 -18.28
N ASP A 296 26.93 -41.04 -18.00
CA ASP A 296 26.39 -40.92 -16.63
C ASP A 296 25.95 -42.25 -16.07
N ASP A 297 26.89 -43.17 -15.92
CA ASP A 297 26.81 -44.19 -14.89
C ASP A 297 27.50 -43.69 -13.63
N VAL A 298 26.74 -43.79 -12.50
CA VAL A 298 27.22 -43.63 -11.12
C VAL A 298 27.16 -42.19 -10.54
N TYR A 299 26.24 -42.00 -9.63
CA TYR A 299 26.00 -40.86 -8.73
C TYR A 299 25.15 -39.68 -9.25
N SER A 300 23.89 -39.91 -9.51
CA SER A 300 22.89 -38.87 -9.32
C SER A 300 21.64 -39.46 -8.67
N THR A 301 21.46 -39.13 -7.42
CA THR A 301 20.24 -39.35 -6.66
C THR A 301 19.08 -38.56 -7.30
N PRO A 302 17.87 -39.12 -7.37
CA PRO A 302 16.71 -38.44 -7.96
C PRO A 302 16.08 -37.48 -6.94
N GLU A 303 16.74 -36.35 -6.64
CA GLU A 303 16.19 -35.33 -5.71
C GLU A 303 15.41 -34.19 -6.39
N ASN A 304 15.34 -34.15 -7.73
CA ASN A 304 14.79 -32.99 -8.45
C ASN A 304 13.48 -33.22 -9.21
N VAL A 305 12.81 -34.37 -9.07
CA VAL A 305 11.53 -34.64 -9.78
C VAL A 305 10.30 -34.27 -8.92
N ALA A 306 10.47 -34.07 -7.61
CA ALA A 306 9.38 -33.71 -6.70
C ALA A 306 9.04 -32.21 -6.71
N ASP A 307 9.87 -31.35 -7.31
CA ASP A 307 9.72 -29.89 -7.23
C ASP A 307 8.60 -29.30 -8.13
N ASP A 308 8.26 -29.97 -9.24
CA ASP A 308 7.27 -29.43 -10.19
C ASP A 308 5.80 -29.58 -9.70
N GLU A 309 5.49 -30.59 -8.88
CA GLU A 309 4.16 -30.77 -8.31
C GLU A 309 3.93 -29.88 -7.07
N TYR A 310 4.99 -29.63 -6.28
CA TYR A 310 4.94 -28.76 -5.10
C TYR A 310 4.98 -27.25 -5.43
N LEU A 311 5.57 -26.86 -6.55
CA LEU A 311 5.58 -25.47 -7.00
C LEU A 311 4.20 -25.01 -7.50
N ASP A 312 3.38 -25.93 -7.96
CA ASP A 312 1.98 -25.67 -8.34
C ASP A 312 1.09 -25.40 -7.12
N GLU A 313 1.40 -25.95 -5.93
CA GLU A 313 0.66 -25.66 -4.69
C GLU A 313 0.90 -24.24 -4.14
N GLN A 314 2.08 -23.62 -4.40
CA GLN A 314 2.34 -22.23 -3.99
C GLN A 314 1.53 -21.20 -4.81
N ALA A 315 1.07 -21.58 -6.00
CA ALA A 315 0.23 -20.74 -6.85
C ALA A 315 -1.28 -20.75 -6.42
N GLU A 316 -1.67 -21.58 -5.47
CA GLU A 316 -3.08 -21.72 -5.04
C GLU A 316 -3.57 -20.63 -4.07
N ILE A 317 -2.71 -19.71 -3.61
CA ILE A 317 -3.12 -18.60 -2.72
C ILE A 317 -3.35 -17.31 -3.51
N THR A 318 -3.80 -17.38 -4.73
CA THR A 318 -4.38 -16.23 -5.41
C THR A 318 -5.89 -16.30 -5.30
N GLU A 319 -6.50 -15.37 -4.56
CA GLU A 319 -7.92 -15.03 -4.71
C GLU A 319 -8.12 -14.59 -6.18
N GLY A 320 -8.20 -15.57 -7.06
CA GLY A 320 -8.60 -15.40 -8.46
C GLY A 320 -10.10 -15.16 -8.51
N GLU A 321 -10.51 -14.24 -9.35
CA GLU A 321 -11.91 -14.06 -9.74
C GLU A 321 -12.59 -15.43 -9.95
N ASP A 322 -13.78 -15.59 -9.35
CA ASP A 322 -14.68 -16.74 -9.52
C ASP A 322 -15.03 -16.97 -11.01
N LEU A 323 -14.13 -17.60 -11.73
CA LEU A 323 -14.50 -18.39 -12.88
C LEU A 323 -14.83 -19.78 -12.34
N ASN A 324 -16.07 -20.23 -12.53
CA ASN A 324 -16.56 -21.53 -12.14
C ASN A 324 -15.51 -22.61 -12.46
N GLN A 325 -14.82 -23.09 -11.44
CA GLN A 325 -13.74 -24.08 -11.56
C GLN A 325 -14.25 -25.49 -11.97
N ASP A 326 -15.57 -25.68 -11.99
CA ASP A 326 -16.17 -27.00 -12.24
C ASP A 326 -16.29 -27.42 -13.71
N GLU A 327 -15.99 -26.54 -14.68
CA GLU A 327 -16.16 -26.81 -16.11
C GLU A 327 -14.87 -26.91 -16.95
N LEU A 328 -13.70 -26.69 -16.39
CA LEU A 328 -12.44 -26.80 -17.15
C LEU A 328 -11.86 -28.20 -17.08
N PRO A 329 -11.44 -28.79 -18.20
CA PRO A 329 -10.80 -30.10 -18.21
C PRO A 329 -9.53 -30.07 -17.37
N LYS A 330 -9.29 -31.08 -16.53
CA LYS A 330 -8.15 -31.25 -15.59
C LYS A 330 -6.73 -31.03 -16.18
N LYS A 331 -6.63 -30.73 -17.47
CA LYS A 331 -5.38 -30.54 -18.22
C LYS A 331 -5.09 -29.10 -18.59
N THR A 332 -5.95 -28.10 -18.26
CA THR A 332 -5.77 -26.72 -18.71
C THR A 332 -4.71 -26.00 -17.87
N VAL A 333 -3.90 -25.18 -18.53
CA VAL A 333 -2.85 -24.36 -17.90
C VAL A 333 -3.45 -23.36 -16.91
N LYS A 334 -2.87 -23.25 -15.71
CA LYS A 334 -3.31 -22.31 -14.67
C LYS A 334 -3.10 -20.85 -15.11
N SER A 335 -3.95 -19.95 -14.64
CA SER A 335 -3.90 -18.50 -14.90
C SER A 335 -2.54 -17.88 -14.56
N ALA A 336 -1.88 -18.34 -13.49
CA ALA A 336 -0.55 -17.89 -13.07
C ALA A 336 0.52 -18.05 -14.17
N LEU A 337 0.50 -19.16 -14.92
CA LEU A 337 1.45 -19.38 -16.00
C LEU A 337 1.20 -18.45 -17.20
N VAL A 338 -0.07 -18.17 -17.49
CA VAL A 338 -0.47 -17.21 -18.54
C VAL A 338 0.04 -15.81 -18.19
N THR A 339 -0.10 -15.39 -16.93
CA THR A 339 0.43 -14.12 -16.43
C THR A 339 1.95 -14.10 -16.53
N GLY A 340 2.64 -15.18 -16.15
CA GLY A 340 4.10 -15.29 -16.28
C GLY A 340 4.57 -15.17 -17.73
N ALA A 341 3.88 -15.83 -18.67
CA ALA A 341 4.16 -15.69 -20.09
C ALA A 341 4.00 -14.24 -20.57
N ALA A 342 2.93 -13.54 -20.16
CA ALA A 342 2.72 -12.14 -20.50
C ALA A 342 3.84 -11.22 -19.92
N ILE A 343 4.32 -11.50 -18.70
CA ILE A 343 5.45 -10.77 -18.09
C ILE A 343 6.75 -11.03 -18.86
N GLN A 344 7.03 -12.29 -19.23
CA GLN A 344 8.20 -12.61 -20.06
C GLN A 344 8.16 -11.87 -21.41
N LEU A 345 6.97 -11.80 -22.06
CA LEU A 345 6.79 -11.00 -23.26
C LEU A 345 7.00 -9.50 -23.02
N ALA A 346 6.63 -8.98 -21.86
CA ALA A 346 6.88 -7.58 -21.50
C ALA A 346 8.37 -7.28 -21.34
N HIS A 347 9.16 -8.23 -20.85
CA HIS A 347 10.62 -8.07 -20.77
C HIS A 347 11.31 -8.26 -22.11
N LEU A 348 10.94 -9.28 -22.89
CA LEU A 348 11.66 -9.69 -24.08
C LEU A 348 11.28 -8.90 -25.33
N TYR A 349 10.03 -8.40 -25.39
CA TYR A 349 9.46 -7.78 -26.59
C TYR A 349 8.71 -6.47 -26.29
N ASP A 350 8.86 -5.89 -25.09
CA ASP A 350 8.17 -4.67 -24.64
C ASP A 350 6.63 -4.72 -24.84
N ARG A 351 6.03 -5.92 -24.69
CA ARG A 351 4.58 -6.07 -24.70
C ARG A 351 3.97 -5.33 -23.53
N PRO A 352 2.95 -4.47 -23.72
CA PRO A 352 2.29 -3.79 -22.63
C PRO A 352 1.71 -4.78 -21.60
N PHE A 353 1.98 -4.55 -20.32
CA PHE A 353 1.49 -5.38 -19.23
C PHE A 353 0.68 -4.57 -18.20
N TYR A 354 1.13 -3.35 -17.86
CA TYR A 354 0.42 -2.47 -16.92
C TYR A 354 -0.48 -1.52 -17.69
N TYR A 355 -1.76 -1.86 -17.86
CA TYR A 355 -2.78 -1.04 -18.52
C TYR A 355 -4.16 -1.34 -17.95
N GLY A 356 -5.09 -0.39 -18.11
CA GLY A 356 -6.42 -0.43 -17.52
C GLY A 356 -6.45 0.08 -16.09
N PHE A 357 -7.63 0.53 -15.66
CA PHE A 357 -7.80 1.18 -14.37
C PHE A 357 -7.45 0.27 -13.18
N ASP A 358 -7.88 -0.99 -13.21
CA ASP A 358 -7.64 -1.93 -12.12
C ASP A 358 -6.15 -2.18 -11.91
N ARG A 359 -5.39 -2.32 -13.01
CA ARG A 359 -3.93 -2.45 -12.93
C ARG A 359 -3.28 -1.17 -12.40
N LEU A 360 -3.76 0.02 -12.79
CA LEU A 360 -3.30 1.28 -12.22
C LEU A 360 -3.48 1.33 -10.70
N ALA A 361 -4.66 0.94 -10.22
CA ALA A 361 -4.93 0.87 -8.78
C ALA A 361 -4.01 -0.14 -8.07
N ASP A 362 -3.85 -1.35 -8.64
CA ASP A 362 -2.99 -2.39 -8.07
C ASP A 362 -1.50 -1.98 -8.03
N CYS A 363 -1.04 -1.14 -8.98
CA CYS A 363 0.32 -0.61 -9.02
C CYS A 363 0.69 0.27 -7.81
N SER A 364 -0.28 0.74 -7.05
CA SER A 364 -0.05 1.56 -5.85
C SER A 364 0.06 0.77 -4.55
N SER A 365 -0.16 -0.55 -4.58
CA SER A 365 -0.17 -1.41 -3.37
C SER A 365 -1.02 -0.85 -2.25
N ASP A 366 -2.27 -0.45 -2.56
CA ASP A 366 -3.26 0.10 -1.64
C ASP A 366 -2.85 1.44 -0.98
N ASN A 367 -1.83 2.11 -1.51
CA ASN A 367 -1.39 3.43 -1.08
C ASN A 367 -2.04 4.53 -1.92
N ILE A 368 -2.85 5.38 -1.28
CA ILE A 368 -3.62 6.44 -1.97
C ILE A 368 -2.68 7.49 -2.57
N GLU A 369 -1.60 7.87 -1.89
CA GLU A 369 -0.64 8.86 -2.37
C GLU A 369 0.06 8.36 -3.64
N GLN A 370 0.54 7.10 -3.62
CA GLN A 370 1.13 6.47 -4.80
C GLN A 370 0.11 6.33 -5.94
N PHE A 371 -1.14 5.98 -5.61
CA PHE A 371 -2.21 5.93 -6.62
C PHE A 371 -2.45 7.28 -7.29
N VAL A 372 -2.59 8.35 -6.49
CA VAL A 372 -2.79 9.71 -7.01
C VAL A 372 -1.62 10.15 -7.88
N SER A 373 -0.38 9.85 -7.47
CA SER A 373 0.82 10.17 -8.26
C SER A 373 0.87 9.42 -9.59
N LEU A 374 0.55 8.12 -9.60
CA LEU A 374 0.50 7.32 -10.83
C LEU A 374 -0.66 7.74 -11.74
N ALA A 375 -1.86 7.94 -11.19
CA ALA A 375 -3.01 8.40 -11.93
C ALA A 375 -2.79 9.80 -12.51
N GLY A 376 -2.14 10.69 -11.74
CA GLY A 376 -1.76 12.03 -12.17
C GLY A 376 -0.95 12.03 -13.45
N SER A 377 0.02 11.12 -13.60
CA SER A 377 0.83 11.03 -14.82
C SER A 377 0.00 10.69 -16.09
N TRP A 378 -1.07 9.90 -15.95
CA TRP A 378 -1.99 9.68 -17.07
C TRP A 378 -2.85 10.92 -17.33
N VAL A 379 -3.29 11.62 -16.29
CA VAL A 379 -4.08 12.86 -16.43
C VAL A 379 -3.25 13.94 -17.13
N ASP A 380 -2.00 14.13 -16.76
CA ASP A 380 -1.08 15.10 -17.38
C ASP A 380 -0.91 14.85 -18.89
N GLU A 381 -0.78 13.58 -19.31
CA GLU A 381 -0.74 13.24 -20.74
C GLU A 381 -2.08 13.52 -21.42
N LEU A 382 -3.22 13.22 -20.75
CA LEU A 382 -4.55 13.50 -21.29
C LEU A 382 -4.79 15.00 -21.44
N GLU A 383 -4.37 15.82 -20.47
CA GLU A 383 -4.41 17.29 -20.57
C GLU A 383 -3.52 17.81 -21.70
N THR A 384 -2.31 17.27 -21.83
CA THR A 384 -1.41 17.61 -22.93
C THR A 384 -2.04 17.31 -24.28
N ARG A 385 -2.74 16.19 -24.43
CA ARG A 385 -3.49 15.84 -25.65
C ARG A 385 -4.64 16.79 -25.91
N LEU A 386 -5.36 17.13 -24.85
CA LEU A 386 -6.46 18.08 -24.91
C LEU A 386 -5.98 19.43 -25.43
N LEU A 387 -4.89 19.97 -24.88
CA LEU A 387 -4.28 21.23 -25.32
C LEU A 387 -3.79 21.18 -26.78
N ARG A 388 -3.32 20.01 -27.23
CA ARG A 388 -2.84 19.78 -28.60
C ARG A 388 -3.94 19.39 -29.56
N ASN A 389 -5.23 19.43 -29.18
CA ASN A 389 -6.37 18.98 -29.96
C ASN A 389 -6.23 17.56 -30.50
N LYS A 390 -5.59 16.66 -29.75
CA LYS A 390 -5.49 15.23 -30.06
C LYS A 390 -6.61 14.43 -29.38
N PRO A 391 -6.90 13.21 -29.84
CA PRO A 391 -7.86 12.33 -29.16
C PRO A 391 -7.46 12.12 -27.68
N ILE A 392 -8.42 12.35 -26.78
CA ILE A 392 -8.22 12.21 -25.33
C ILE A 392 -8.38 10.74 -24.95
N LYS A 393 -7.51 9.90 -25.47
CA LYS A 393 -7.50 8.45 -25.25
C LYS A 393 -6.06 7.98 -25.12
N LEU A 394 -5.82 7.07 -24.17
CA LEU A 394 -4.54 6.37 -24.00
C LEU A 394 -4.69 4.92 -24.42
N ASP A 395 -3.86 4.48 -25.36
CA ASP A 395 -3.77 3.07 -25.71
C ASP A 395 -2.94 2.29 -24.67
N PRO A 396 -3.01 0.95 -24.63
CA PRO A 396 -2.31 0.13 -23.63
C PRO A 396 -0.78 0.35 -23.60
N LYS A 397 -0.15 0.62 -24.75
CA LYS A 397 1.29 0.87 -24.81
C LYS A 397 1.65 2.18 -24.12
N GLN A 398 0.86 3.23 -24.35
CA GLN A 398 1.04 4.53 -23.72
C GLN A 398 0.80 4.45 -22.21
N GLN A 399 -0.30 3.80 -21.80
CA GLN A 399 -0.60 3.55 -20.39
C GLN A 399 0.58 2.87 -19.67
N HIS A 400 1.08 1.77 -20.24
CA HIS A 400 2.21 1.02 -19.71
C HIS A 400 3.49 1.85 -19.64
N THR A 401 3.84 2.55 -20.72
CA THR A 401 5.07 3.35 -20.80
C THR A 401 5.08 4.48 -19.78
N ILE A 402 3.96 5.20 -19.63
CA ILE A 402 3.83 6.30 -18.67
C ILE A 402 3.98 5.76 -17.23
N LEU A 403 3.31 4.66 -16.89
CA LEU A 403 3.42 4.05 -15.56
C LEU A 403 4.84 3.61 -15.24
N MET A 404 5.50 2.93 -16.19
CA MET A 404 6.89 2.50 -16.04
C MET A 404 7.85 3.67 -15.79
N GLN A 405 7.67 4.73 -16.57
CA GLN A 405 8.49 5.93 -16.44
C GLN A 405 8.24 6.59 -15.08
N ARG A 406 6.96 6.82 -14.73
CA ARG A 406 6.61 7.45 -13.44
C ARG A 406 7.08 6.65 -12.23
N ALA A 407 6.98 5.33 -12.27
CA ALA A 407 7.49 4.47 -11.20
C ALA A 407 9.01 4.62 -11.01
N LYS A 408 9.79 4.68 -12.11
CA LYS A 408 11.24 4.92 -12.04
C LYS A 408 11.57 6.31 -11.49
N GLU A 409 10.84 7.34 -11.92
CA GLU A 409 10.98 8.70 -11.41
C GLU A 409 10.73 8.76 -9.91
N LEU A 410 9.60 8.20 -9.44
CA LEU A 410 9.27 8.16 -8.01
C LEU A 410 10.36 7.46 -7.17
N MET A 411 10.93 6.36 -7.65
CA MET A 411 12.05 5.72 -6.96
C MET A 411 13.31 6.60 -6.93
N SER A 412 13.57 7.37 -7.97
CA SER A 412 14.72 8.29 -8.02
C SER A 412 14.53 9.54 -7.18
N GLU A 413 13.27 9.96 -6.97
CA GLU A 413 12.87 11.12 -6.18
C GLU A 413 12.86 10.85 -4.66
N TRP A 414 13.06 9.60 -4.21
CA TRP A 414 13.10 9.30 -2.78
C TRP A 414 14.19 10.09 -2.04
N ASP A 415 13.81 10.85 -1.02
CA ASP A 415 14.68 11.72 -0.23
C ASP A 415 14.57 11.51 1.29
N PHE A 416 13.98 10.39 1.72
CA PHE A 416 13.84 10.03 3.12
C PHE A 416 15.13 9.44 3.72
N PRO A 417 15.28 9.37 5.06
CA PRO A 417 16.44 8.76 5.69
C PRO A 417 16.72 7.34 5.17
N HIS A 418 17.98 7.01 4.92
CA HIS A 418 18.39 5.71 4.36
C HIS A 418 17.88 5.38 2.95
N CYS A 419 17.32 6.35 2.19
CA CYS A 419 16.75 6.10 0.86
C CYS A 419 17.73 5.40 -0.11
N GLU A 420 19.02 5.73 -0.08
CA GLU A 420 20.04 5.07 -0.91
C GLU A 420 20.20 3.59 -0.56
N SER A 421 20.23 3.26 0.73
CA SER A 421 20.29 1.88 1.19
C SER A 421 19.02 1.11 0.85
N VAL A 422 17.85 1.76 0.95
CA VAL A 422 16.57 1.18 0.51
C VAL A 422 16.58 0.93 -1.00
N ARG A 423 17.07 1.88 -1.83
CA ARG A 423 17.19 1.66 -3.28
C ARG A 423 18.08 0.47 -3.62
N LYS A 424 19.22 0.30 -2.94
CA LYS A 424 20.10 -0.85 -3.11
C LYS A 424 19.42 -2.16 -2.73
N LEU A 425 18.75 -2.20 -1.57
CA LEU A 425 17.99 -3.36 -1.12
C LEU A 425 16.90 -3.75 -2.14
N ILE A 426 16.10 -2.78 -2.59
CA ILE A 426 15.06 -2.98 -3.60
C ILE A 426 15.68 -3.46 -4.92
N GLY A 427 16.76 -2.85 -5.36
CA GLY A 427 17.47 -3.24 -6.58
C GLY A 427 17.96 -4.69 -6.54
N PHE A 428 18.49 -5.12 -5.40
CA PHE A 428 18.90 -6.51 -5.16
C PHE A 428 17.70 -7.47 -5.23
N ILE A 429 16.66 -7.20 -4.46
CA ILE A 429 15.45 -8.05 -4.42
C ILE A 429 14.81 -8.13 -5.82
N ALA A 430 14.63 -6.98 -6.48
CA ALA A 430 14.04 -6.92 -7.81
C ALA A 430 14.89 -7.66 -8.85
N GLY A 431 16.21 -7.53 -8.80
CA GLY A 431 17.14 -8.25 -9.68
C GLY A 431 16.96 -9.77 -9.55
N ARG A 432 16.94 -10.29 -8.30
CA ARG A 432 16.70 -11.72 -8.03
C ARG A 432 15.32 -12.17 -8.54
N CYS A 433 14.30 -11.35 -8.33
CA CYS A 433 12.94 -11.63 -8.80
C CYS A 433 12.86 -11.65 -10.34
N VAL A 434 13.52 -10.71 -11.03
CA VAL A 434 13.59 -10.67 -12.50
C VAL A 434 14.30 -11.91 -13.05
N GLU A 435 15.47 -12.26 -12.50
CA GLU A 435 16.20 -13.47 -12.90
C GLU A 435 15.30 -14.71 -12.80
N LYS A 436 14.61 -14.88 -11.68
CA LYS A 436 13.73 -16.02 -11.44
C LYS A 436 12.49 -16.01 -12.35
N THR A 437 11.91 -14.84 -12.61
CA THR A 437 10.74 -14.68 -13.49
C THR A 437 11.08 -14.97 -14.96
N LEU A 438 12.30 -14.65 -15.37
CA LEU A 438 12.76 -14.85 -16.75
C LEU A 438 13.33 -16.25 -17.01
N GLU A 439 13.36 -17.15 -16.02
CA GLU A 439 13.71 -18.55 -16.29
C GLU A 439 12.79 -19.13 -17.36
N PRO A 440 13.34 -19.77 -18.41
CA PRO A 440 12.53 -20.19 -19.57
C PRO A 440 11.37 -21.13 -19.26
N ASN A 441 11.49 -21.94 -18.19
CA ASN A 441 10.46 -22.86 -17.73
C ASN A 441 9.43 -22.23 -16.77
N ALA A 442 9.59 -20.94 -16.42
CA ALA A 442 8.73 -20.21 -15.48
C ALA A 442 8.38 -21.02 -14.23
N PRO A 443 9.35 -21.39 -13.37
CA PRO A 443 9.15 -22.33 -12.27
C PRO A 443 8.13 -21.81 -11.23
N LEU A 444 8.02 -20.51 -11.07
CA LEU A 444 7.09 -19.85 -10.15
C LEU A 444 5.78 -19.39 -10.83
N GLY A 445 5.40 -19.99 -11.98
CA GLY A 445 4.20 -19.60 -12.69
C GLY A 445 4.24 -18.15 -13.15
N GLU A 446 3.59 -17.23 -12.44
CA GLU A 446 3.57 -15.78 -12.75
C GLU A 446 4.86 -15.02 -12.38
N GLY A 447 5.86 -15.69 -11.81
CA GLY A 447 7.14 -15.09 -11.44
C GLY A 447 7.25 -14.78 -9.94
N ALA A 448 8.31 -14.07 -9.57
CA ALA A 448 8.61 -13.67 -8.21
C ALA A 448 8.43 -12.15 -8.03
N ASN A 449 8.01 -11.74 -6.84
CA ASN A 449 7.99 -10.33 -6.42
C ASN A 449 8.38 -10.17 -4.94
N ALA A 450 8.98 -11.20 -4.35
CA ALA A 450 9.41 -11.21 -2.97
C ALA A 450 10.76 -11.93 -2.80
N PHE A 451 11.44 -11.63 -1.71
CA PHE A 451 12.63 -12.32 -1.22
C PHE A 451 12.35 -12.87 0.17
N GLY A 452 12.58 -14.15 0.39
CA GLY A 452 12.28 -14.83 1.64
C GLY A 452 13.56 -15.19 2.39
N ILE A 453 13.58 -14.91 3.69
CA ILE A 453 14.60 -15.41 4.62
C ILE A 453 13.94 -16.30 5.67
N PRO A 454 14.65 -17.28 6.28
CA PRO A 454 14.11 -18.07 7.37
C PRO A 454 13.63 -17.18 8.52
N GLN A 455 12.44 -17.44 9.08
CA GLN A 455 11.89 -16.65 10.19
C GLN A 455 12.84 -16.56 11.38
N LEU A 456 13.52 -17.66 11.71
CA LEU A 456 14.53 -17.70 12.80
C LEU A 456 15.71 -16.74 12.58
N GLU A 457 16.02 -16.37 11.33
CA GLU A 457 17.02 -15.35 11.03
C GLU A 457 16.45 -13.95 11.23
N MET A 458 15.20 -13.74 10.82
CA MET A 458 14.50 -12.47 11.01
C MET A 458 14.33 -12.13 12.50
N ASP A 459 14.07 -13.13 13.34
CA ASP A 459 13.94 -12.95 14.79
C ASP A 459 15.25 -12.48 15.46
N LYS A 460 16.37 -12.69 14.79
CA LYS A 460 17.72 -12.26 15.23
C LYS A 460 18.27 -11.08 14.44
N LEU A 461 17.40 -10.36 13.74
CA LEU A 461 17.81 -9.23 12.87
C LEU A 461 18.59 -8.18 13.67
N ASP A 462 18.08 -7.77 14.82
CA ASP A 462 18.69 -6.74 15.69
C ASP A 462 20.11 -7.12 16.16
N GLU A 463 20.36 -8.42 16.34
CA GLU A 463 21.66 -8.93 16.79
C GLU A 463 22.64 -9.11 15.62
N LYS A 464 22.14 -9.63 14.49
CA LYS A 464 22.98 -10.02 13.34
C LYS A 464 23.25 -8.90 12.35
N ALA A 465 22.28 -8.00 12.19
CA ALA A 465 22.29 -6.96 11.14
C ALA A 465 21.59 -5.68 11.59
N PRO A 466 22.04 -5.03 12.67
CA PRO A 466 21.38 -3.84 13.22
C PRO A 466 21.27 -2.69 12.21
N GLU A 467 22.20 -2.60 11.24
CA GLU A 467 22.18 -1.61 10.16
C GLU A 467 21.01 -1.81 9.19
N LEU A 468 20.50 -3.05 9.04
CA LEU A 468 19.34 -3.33 8.21
C LEU A 468 18.02 -2.91 8.86
N VAL A 469 17.97 -2.84 10.20
CA VAL A 469 16.74 -2.52 10.94
C VAL A 469 16.15 -1.20 10.46
N ALA A 470 16.96 -0.15 10.40
CA ALA A 470 16.52 1.15 9.92
C ALA A 470 16.15 1.13 8.42
N VAL A 471 16.92 0.42 7.60
CA VAL A 471 16.67 0.32 6.15
C VAL A 471 15.32 -0.37 5.89
N ILE A 472 15.05 -1.48 6.59
CA ILE A 472 13.79 -2.21 6.49
C ILE A 472 12.63 -1.34 6.99
N HIS A 473 12.81 -0.66 8.12
CA HIS A 473 11.80 0.23 8.69
C HIS A 473 11.38 1.31 7.69
N TYR A 474 12.35 2.05 7.11
CA TYR A 474 12.04 3.05 6.10
C TYR A 474 11.51 2.45 4.80
N GLY A 475 11.98 1.27 4.41
CA GLY A 475 11.43 0.53 3.28
C GLY A 475 9.94 0.22 3.42
N ILE A 476 9.49 -0.15 4.63
CA ILE A 476 8.08 -0.38 4.95
C ILE A 476 7.32 0.94 5.01
N ALA A 477 7.85 1.93 5.73
CA ALA A 477 7.20 3.22 5.95
C ALA A 477 6.85 3.93 4.63
N TYR A 478 7.74 3.81 3.63
CA TYR A 478 7.55 4.40 2.30
C TYR A 478 6.98 3.42 1.26
N ASN A 479 6.42 2.29 1.73
CA ASN A 479 5.78 1.29 0.87
C ASN A 479 6.69 0.78 -0.27
N ALA A 480 8.00 0.78 -0.05
CA ALA A 480 8.97 0.18 -0.96
C ALA A 480 9.00 -1.34 -0.82
N ILE A 481 8.79 -1.84 0.41
CA ILE A 481 8.62 -3.26 0.76
C ILE A 481 7.45 -3.43 1.72
N GLN A 482 6.93 -4.65 1.79
CA GLN A 482 5.99 -5.12 2.80
C GLN A 482 6.55 -6.39 3.40
N LEU A 483 6.47 -6.52 4.72
CA LEU A 483 6.87 -7.76 5.40
C LEU A 483 5.67 -8.68 5.55
N LYS A 484 5.93 -9.96 5.34
CA LYS A 484 5.03 -11.04 5.73
C LYS A 484 5.82 -12.02 6.57
N GLU A 485 5.61 -11.96 7.88
CA GLU A 485 6.25 -12.86 8.85
C GLU A 485 5.50 -14.20 8.94
N ASN A 486 6.18 -15.23 9.41
CA ASN A 486 5.62 -16.57 9.65
C ASN A 486 4.94 -17.22 8.43
N TYR A 487 5.38 -16.88 7.21
CA TYR A 487 4.86 -17.50 6.01
C TYR A 487 5.29 -18.97 5.94
N SER A 488 4.32 -19.89 6.03
CA SER A 488 4.60 -21.33 5.98
C SER A 488 4.77 -21.80 4.53
N CYS A 489 5.94 -22.34 4.21
CA CYS A 489 6.23 -22.92 2.91
C CYS A 489 7.25 -24.04 3.04
N LYS A 490 7.02 -25.21 2.40
CA LYS A 490 7.90 -26.39 2.44
C LYS A 490 8.29 -26.78 3.88
N ASN A 491 7.33 -26.82 4.80
CA ASN A 491 7.51 -27.12 6.22
C ASN A 491 8.52 -26.20 6.96
N ARG A 492 8.72 -24.98 6.46
CA ARG A 492 9.54 -23.95 7.09
C ARG A 492 8.76 -22.66 7.21
N ALA A 493 9.05 -21.88 8.26
CA ALA A 493 8.55 -20.53 8.41
C ALA A 493 9.54 -19.53 7.79
N TRP A 494 9.02 -18.64 6.97
CA TRP A 494 9.75 -17.63 6.24
C TRP A 494 9.27 -16.24 6.64
N CYS A 495 10.17 -15.25 6.61
CA CYS A 495 9.82 -13.86 6.54
C CYS A 495 10.02 -13.37 5.10
N LEU A 496 8.94 -12.92 4.46
CA LEU A 496 8.97 -12.46 3.08
C LEU A 496 9.10 -10.93 3.02
N PHE A 497 10.07 -10.46 2.25
CA PHE A 497 10.25 -9.07 1.85
C PHE A 497 9.59 -8.88 0.48
N GLN A 498 8.31 -8.57 0.48
CA GLN A 498 7.54 -8.38 -0.74
C GLN A 498 7.75 -6.96 -1.26
N LEU A 499 8.03 -6.80 -2.55
CA LEU A 499 8.18 -5.49 -3.18
C LEU A 499 6.86 -4.72 -3.18
N GLY A 500 6.93 -3.41 -2.94
CA GLY A 500 5.82 -2.50 -3.12
C GLY A 500 5.47 -2.30 -4.61
N GLY A 501 4.30 -1.68 -4.88
CA GLY A 501 3.82 -1.53 -6.24
C GLY A 501 4.73 -0.72 -7.16
N ILE A 502 5.30 0.37 -6.65
CA ILE A 502 6.24 1.20 -7.42
C ILE A 502 7.48 0.40 -7.85
N PRO A 503 8.23 -0.28 -6.95
CA PRO A 503 9.31 -1.19 -7.34
C PRO A 503 8.90 -2.30 -8.29
N ILE A 504 7.71 -2.91 -8.10
CA ILE A 504 7.18 -3.95 -8.99
C ILE A 504 7.03 -3.39 -10.42
N VAL A 505 6.37 -2.26 -10.58
CA VAL A 505 6.16 -1.62 -11.88
C VAL A 505 7.48 -1.24 -12.53
N ALA A 506 8.36 -0.58 -11.78
CA ALA A 506 9.68 -0.15 -12.29
C ALA A 506 10.53 -1.30 -12.85
N ASN A 507 10.33 -2.52 -12.33
CA ASN A 507 11.08 -3.72 -12.70
C ASN A 507 10.27 -4.75 -13.52
N LYS A 508 9.08 -4.40 -14.01
CA LYS A 508 8.20 -5.27 -14.81
C LYS A 508 7.90 -6.63 -14.15
N LEU A 509 7.58 -6.64 -12.84
CA LEU A 509 7.26 -7.84 -12.08
C LEU A 509 5.74 -8.04 -11.94
N THR A 510 5.32 -9.18 -11.40
CA THR A 510 3.90 -9.46 -11.15
C THR A 510 3.33 -8.59 -10.03
N LEU A 511 2.09 -8.11 -10.21
CA LEU A 511 1.32 -7.40 -9.17
C LEU A 511 0.59 -8.36 -8.23
N SER A 512 0.40 -9.61 -8.64
CA SER A 512 -0.21 -10.64 -7.81
C SER A 512 0.78 -11.10 -6.74
N ARG A 513 0.31 -11.86 -5.75
CA ARG A 513 1.21 -12.58 -4.84
C ARG A 513 1.92 -13.66 -5.64
N GLY A 514 3.08 -13.31 -6.21
CA GLY A 514 3.96 -14.24 -6.90
C GLY A 514 4.74 -15.14 -5.94
N GLY A 515 5.60 -15.96 -6.49
CA GLY A 515 6.58 -16.70 -5.71
C GLY A 515 7.64 -15.77 -5.09
N PHE A 516 8.52 -16.35 -4.30
CA PHE A 516 9.64 -15.63 -3.69
C PHE A 516 10.99 -16.30 -4.02
N CYS A 517 12.05 -15.52 -3.97
CA CYS A 517 13.42 -15.99 -4.07
C CYS A 517 13.94 -16.29 -2.67
N GLU A 518 14.42 -17.51 -2.43
CA GLU A 518 15.00 -17.91 -1.15
C GLU A 518 16.41 -17.32 -0.96
N GLY A 519 16.74 -16.90 0.26
CA GLY A 519 18.05 -16.40 0.64
C GLY A 519 18.23 -16.28 2.14
N SER A 520 19.18 -15.46 2.57
CA SER A 520 19.59 -15.27 3.95
C SER A 520 19.69 -13.79 4.31
N ILE A 521 19.78 -13.50 5.62
CA ILE A 521 20.02 -12.14 6.13
C ILE A 521 21.34 -11.56 5.60
N ARG A 522 22.34 -12.42 5.39
CA ARG A 522 23.64 -12.02 4.85
C ARG A 522 23.55 -11.47 3.42
N ASP A 523 22.71 -12.06 2.59
CA ASP A 523 22.48 -11.57 1.22
C ASP A 523 21.91 -10.16 1.23
N LEU A 524 20.96 -9.87 2.16
CA LEU A 524 20.40 -8.54 2.35
C LEU A 524 21.45 -7.53 2.86
N GLN A 525 22.31 -7.93 3.82
CA GLN A 525 23.40 -7.09 4.31
C GLN A 525 24.37 -6.70 3.20
N GLU A 526 24.85 -7.70 2.45
CA GLU A 526 25.80 -7.46 1.35
C GLU A 526 25.22 -6.55 0.28
N SER A 527 23.90 -6.61 0.05
CA SER A 527 23.22 -5.76 -0.94
C SER A 527 23.21 -4.28 -0.57
N VAL A 528 23.18 -3.97 0.73
CA VAL A 528 23.14 -2.59 1.23
C VAL A 528 24.52 -1.97 1.34
N ILE A 529 25.56 -2.79 1.64
CA ILE A 529 26.95 -2.34 1.81
C ILE A 529 27.59 -2.05 0.45
N LYS A 530 27.35 -2.88 -0.55
CA LYS A 530 27.83 -2.70 -1.93
C LYS A 530 27.10 -1.55 -2.65
#